data_54cac5b677fd550be79d07c1eb144c18
#
_entry.id   54cac5b677fd550be79d07c1eb144c18
#
_cell.length_a   1.000
_cell.length_b   1.000
_cell.length_c   1.000
_cell.angle_alpha   90.00
_cell.angle_beta   90.00
_cell.angle_gamma   90.00
#
_symmetry.space_group_name_H-M   'P 1'
#
loop_
_entity.id
_entity.type
_entity.pdbx_description
1 polymer ?
#
loop_
_entity_poly.entity_id
_entity_poly.type
_entity_poly.pdbx_seq_one_letter_code
_entity_poly.pdbx_strand_id
1 'polypeptide(L)'
;MNNFWQKLARPIFALAPMADVTDAAFRRAIAKRGKPDVMFTEFVSADGLALAPEAGRKKLLLGLIYSEAERPIVAQFFTSSPENMKKAAELAAKLKFDGIDINMGCPDKSVEKQGAGAALIKHPERARALIRAAKEGAPNLPISIKTRIGFNKPELETWLPEILKEKPAAVTIHARTRKEMSKVPAQWEFVKRAVEIRNENQSSALILGNGDVKNLDEAKRKAEETGCDGIMIGRAILKNPLLFLK
;
A
#
# COMPACT_ATOMS: atom_id res chain seq x y z
N MET A 1 -7.78 6.07 -18.28
CA MET A 1 -7.83 5.84 -16.82
C MET A 1 -7.64 7.16 -16.08
N ASN A 2 -8.48 7.45 -15.11
CA ASN A 2 -8.32 8.62 -14.26
C ASN A 2 -7.36 8.27 -13.10
N ASN A 3 -6.05 8.32 -13.37
CA ASN A 3 -5.04 7.99 -12.36
C ASN A 3 -4.77 9.23 -11.48
N PHE A 4 -5.41 9.29 -10.31
CA PHE A 4 -5.27 10.41 -9.37
C PHE A 4 -3.82 10.61 -8.89
N TRP A 5 -3.02 9.53 -8.80
CA TRP A 5 -1.62 9.59 -8.40
C TRP A 5 -0.77 10.58 -9.20
N GLN A 6 -1.07 10.70 -10.51
CA GLN A 6 -0.34 11.60 -11.41
C GLN A 6 -0.69 13.08 -11.22
N LYS A 7 -1.80 13.37 -10.53
CA LYS A 7 -2.29 14.75 -10.29
C LYS A 7 -1.80 15.32 -8.97
N LEU A 8 -1.19 14.51 -8.11
CA LEU A 8 -0.71 14.93 -6.81
C LEU A 8 0.62 15.67 -6.92
N ALA A 9 0.76 16.75 -6.15
CA ALA A 9 2.04 17.45 -6.00
C ALA A 9 3.07 16.55 -5.30
N ARG A 10 4.33 16.67 -5.66
CA ARG A 10 5.42 15.88 -5.05
C ARG A 10 6.24 16.74 -4.10
N PRO A 11 6.78 16.15 -3.03
CA PRO A 11 6.59 14.75 -2.62
C PRO A 11 5.18 14.49 -2.06
N ILE A 12 4.60 13.33 -2.41
CA ILE A 12 3.30 12.88 -1.93
C ILE A 12 3.43 12.39 -0.49
N PHE A 13 2.53 12.81 0.40
CA PHE A 13 2.46 12.31 1.77
C PHE A 13 1.24 11.43 1.97
N ALA A 14 1.46 10.16 2.32
CA ALA A 14 0.40 9.18 2.51
C ALA A 14 0.36 8.65 3.94
N LEU A 15 -0.86 8.40 4.46
CA LEU A 15 -1.04 7.69 5.71
C LEU A 15 -0.98 6.18 5.46
N ALA A 16 -0.08 5.48 6.17
CA ALA A 16 0.07 4.04 6.02
C ALA A 16 -1.15 3.28 6.55
N PRO A 17 -1.60 2.21 5.86
CA PRO A 17 -2.57 1.27 6.41
C PRO A 17 -1.96 0.52 7.61
N MET A 18 -2.64 0.57 8.75
CA MET A 18 -2.21 -0.09 10.00
C MET A 18 -3.42 -0.80 10.63
N ALA A 19 -3.34 -2.13 10.73
CA ALA A 19 -4.39 -2.94 11.34
C ALA A 19 -4.70 -2.48 12.77
N ASP A 20 -5.97 -2.47 13.12
CA ASP A 20 -6.51 -2.05 14.43
C ASP A 20 -6.17 -0.59 14.80
N VAL A 21 -5.75 0.23 13.82
CA VAL A 21 -5.37 1.64 14.04
C VAL A 21 -6.05 2.56 13.03
N THR A 22 -5.90 2.31 11.74
CA THR A 22 -6.41 3.22 10.71
C THR A 22 -7.83 2.84 10.26
N ASP A 23 -8.71 2.59 11.23
CA ASP A 23 -10.13 2.38 11.01
C ASP A 23 -10.83 3.65 10.48
N ALA A 24 -12.10 3.53 10.15
CA ALA A 24 -12.85 4.65 9.59
C ALA A 24 -12.97 5.84 10.55
N ALA A 25 -13.04 5.61 11.88
CA ALA A 25 -13.13 6.67 12.88
C ALA A 25 -11.82 7.44 12.98
N PHE A 26 -10.70 6.72 13.05
CA PHE A 26 -9.36 7.32 13.07
C PHE A 26 -9.09 8.12 11.79
N ARG A 27 -9.33 7.56 10.61
CA ARG A 27 -9.11 8.25 9.33
C ARG A 27 -9.93 9.53 9.22
N ARG A 28 -11.21 9.51 9.64
CA ARG A 28 -12.06 10.71 9.68
C ARG A 28 -11.51 11.79 10.62
N ALA A 29 -10.99 11.39 11.77
CA ALA A 29 -10.39 12.32 12.71
C ALA A 29 -9.14 13.00 12.11
N ILE A 30 -8.30 12.24 11.43
CA ILE A 30 -7.12 12.78 10.72
C ILE A 30 -7.55 13.66 9.55
N ALA A 31 -8.51 13.23 8.72
CA ALA A 31 -8.99 14.01 7.57
C ALA A 31 -9.51 15.40 7.97
N LYS A 32 -10.12 15.52 9.15
CA LYS A 32 -10.62 16.79 9.67
C LYS A 32 -9.54 17.74 10.22
N ARG A 33 -8.39 17.22 10.66
CA ARG A 33 -7.37 17.98 11.37
C ARG A 33 -6.13 18.30 10.55
N GLY A 34 -5.76 17.42 9.64
CA GLY A 34 -4.57 17.54 8.82
C GLY A 34 -4.52 16.35 7.88
N LYS A 35 -5.19 16.48 6.71
CA LYS A 35 -5.35 15.38 5.76
C LYS A 35 -4.04 15.12 5.00
N PRO A 36 -3.54 13.87 4.92
CA PRO A 36 -2.50 13.50 3.97
C PRO A 36 -3.01 13.58 2.52
N ASP A 37 -2.09 13.56 1.56
CA ASP A 37 -2.47 13.61 0.14
C ASP A 37 -3.19 12.34 -0.30
N VAL A 38 -2.91 11.18 0.34
CA VAL A 38 -3.57 9.89 0.09
C VAL A 38 -3.83 9.15 1.39
N MET A 39 -5.03 8.61 1.52
CA MET A 39 -5.41 7.71 2.62
C MET A 39 -5.65 6.29 2.13
N PHE A 40 -5.46 5.34 3.04
CA PHE A 40 -5.70 3.91 2.78
C PHE A 40 -6.62 3.35 3.86
N THR A 41 -7.50 2.41 3.48
CA THR A 41 -8.19 1.58 4.47
C THR A 41 -7.20 0.68 5.19
N GLU A 42 -7.59 0.07 6.30
CA GLU A 42 -6.91 -1.12 6.79
C GLU A 42 -6.93 -2.21 5.70
N PHE A 43 -6.02 -3.19 5.79
CA PHE A 43 -6.03 -4.27 4.81
C PHE A 43 -7.14 -5.28 5.11
N VAL A 44 -7.98 -5.54 4.11
CA VAL A 44 -9.14 -6.45 4.21
C VAL A 44 -8.85 -7.75 3.45
N SER A 45 -9.23 -8.89 4.04
CA SER A 45 -9.12 -10.20 3.39
C SER A 45 -10.07 -10.30 2.20
N ALA A 46 -9.52 -10.42 0.99
CA ALA A 46 -10.32 -10.69 -0.21
C ALA A 46 -10.96 -12.08 -0.15
N ASP A 47 -10.25 -13.07 0.41
CA ASP A 47 -10.78 -14.42 0.62
C ASP A 47 -11.96 -14.40 1.60
N GLY A 48 -11.83 -13.63 2.70
CA GLY A 48 -12.92 -13.45 3.65
C GLY A 48 -14.15 -12.78 3.03
N LEU A 49 -13.96 -11.76 2.20
CA LEU A 49 -15.07 -11.10 1.49
C LEU A 49 -15.78 -12.05 0.51
N ALA A 50 -15.05 -12.97 -0.13
CA ALA A 50 -15.58 -13.90 -1.11
C ALA A 50 -16.22 -15.14 -0.48
N LEU A 51 -15.65 -15.67 0.60
CA LEU A 51 -15.93 -17.02 1.10
C LEU A 51 -16.55 -17.07 2.50
N ALA A 52 -16.44 -16.01 3.30
CA ALA A 52 -16.98 -16.02 4.65
C ALA A 52 -18.52 -16.03 4.67
N PRO A 53 -19.13 -16.66 5.70
CA PRO A 53 -20.54 -16.50 5.98
C PRO A 53 -20.95 -15.02 6.11
N GLU A 54 -22.24 -14.73 5.91
CA GLU A 54 -22.76 -13.36 5.89
C GLU A 54 -22.32 -12.50 7.07
N ALA A 55 -22.35 -13.05 8.28
CA ALA A 55 -21.92 -12.34 9.49
C ALA A 55 -20.45 -11.96 9.48
N GLY A 56 -19.57 -12.86 9.00
CA GLY A 56 -18.13 -12.59 8.81
C GLY A 56 -17.88 -11.55 7.73
N ARG A 57 -18.57 -11.68 6.59
CA ARG A 57 -18.50 -10.72 5.50
C ARG A 57 -18.93 -9.31 5.92
N LYS A 58 -20.02 -9.18 6.68
CA LYS A 58 -20.48 -7.90 7.24
C LYS A 58 -19.39 -7.22 8.09
N LYS A 59 -18.68 -7.98 8.94
CA LYS A 59 -17.56 -7.44 9.72
C LYS A 59 -16.43 -6.90 8.82
N LEU A 60 -16.05 -7.64 7.78
CA LEU A 60 -15.01 -7.20 6.85
C LEU A 60 -15.40 -5.95 6.06
N LEU A 61 -16.68 -5.80 5.72
CA LEU A 61 -17.21 -4.60 5.05
C LEU A 61 -17.09 -3.35 5.92
N LEU A 62 -17.06 -3.46 7.25
CA LEU A 62 -16.80 -2.31 8.13
C LEU A 62 -15.41 -1.69 7.88
N GLY A 63 -14.41 -2.51 7.53
CA GLY A 63 -13.07 -2.03 7.16
C GLY A 63 -13.02 -1.22 5.86
N LEU A 64 -14.08 -1.30 5.05
CA LEU A 64 -14.21 -0.55 3.79
C LEU A 64 -15.09 0.71 3.90
N ILE A 65 -15.57 1.06 5.11
CA ILE A 65 -16.33 2.30 5.31
C ILE A 65 -15.38 3.50 5.24
N TYR A 66 -15.77 4.53 4.49
CA TYR A 66 -15.04 5.80 4.40
C TYR A 66 -16.01 6.99 4.27
N SER A 67 -15.47 8.20 4.35
CA SER A 67 -16.19 9.45 4.10
C SER A 67 -15.53 10.24 2.97
N GLU A 68 -16.28 11.13 2.31
CA GLU A 68 -15.76 11.97 1.23
C GLU A 68 -14.55 12.84 1.64
N ALA A 69 -14.46 13.21 2.93
CA ALA A 69 -13.34 13.97 3.45
C ALA A 69 -12.00 13.20 3.39
N GLU A 70 -12.04 11.87 3.26
CA GLU A 70 -10.84 11.01 3.21
C GLU A 70 -10.23 10.91 1.79
N ARG A 71 -10.95 11.37 0.74
CA ARG A 71 -10.50 11.24 -0.66
C ARG A 71 -9.23 12.07 -0.96
N PRO A 72 -8.30 11.54 -1.78
CA PRO A 72 -8.30 10.20 -2.37
C PRO A 72 -8.14 9.09 -1.33
N ILE A 73 -9.02 8.09 -1.38
CA ILE A 73 -9.02 6.92 -0.48
C ILE A 73 -8.83 5.63 -1.29
N VAL A 74 -7.86 4.82 -0.88
CA VAL A 74 -7.46 3.58 -1.53
C VAL A 74 -7.87 2.39 -0.67
N ALA A 75 -8.60 1.43 -1.24
CA ALA A 75 -8.93 0.18 -0.56
C ALA A 75 -7.74 -0.78 -0.60
N GLN A 76 -7.22 -1.21 0.57
CA GLN A 76 -6.15 -2.19 0.61
C GLN A 76 -6.69 -3.60 0.87
N PHE A 77 -6.28 -4.56 0.03
CA PHE A 77 -6.65 -5.97 0.15
C PHE A 77 -5.43 -6.88 0.27
N PHE A 78 -5.64 -8.05 0.87
CA PHE A 78 -4.68 -9.14 0.84
C PHE A 78 -5.35 -10.47 0.49
N THR A 79 -4.68 -11.28 -0.28
CA THR A 79 -5.04 -12.65 -0.66
C THR A 79 -3.88 -13.28 -1.43
N SER A 80 -3.92 -14.58 -1.64
CA SER A 80 -3.09 -15.31 -2.61
C SER A 80 -3.89 -15.82 -3.82
N SER A 81 -5.22 -15.57 -3.86
CA SER A 81 -6.14 -15.99 -4.91
C SER A 81 -6.41 -14.86 -5.91
N PRO A 82 -6.00 -14.98 -7.18
CA PRO A 82 -6.34 -14.01 -8.22
C PRO A 82 -7.85 -13.83 -8.40
N GLU A 83 -8.63 -14.91 -8.32
CA GLU A 83 -10.08 -14.85 -8.43
C GLU A 83 -10.71 -13.98 -7.33
N ASN A 84 -10.30 -14.18 -6.08
CA ASN A 84 -10.82 -13.40 -4.96
C ASN A 84 -10.33 -11.94 -5.00
N MET A 85 -9.11 -11.70 -5.51
CA MET A 85 -8.60 -10.34 -5.77
C MET A 85 -9.47 -9.62 -6.81
N LYS A 86 -9.86 -10.29 -7.90
CA LYS A 86 -10.76 -9.72 -8.91
C LYS A 86 -12.09 -9.32 -8.29
N LYS A 87 -12.73 -10.21 -7.52
CA LYS A 87 -14.00 -9.92 -6.82
C LYS A 87 -13.86 -8.75 -5.83
N ALA A 88 -12.74 -8.66 -5.09
CA ALA A 88 -12.48 -7.55 -4.19
C ALA A 88 -12.29 -6.22 -4.95
N ALA A 89 -11.65 -6.26 -6.11
CA ALA A 89 -11.48 -5.11 -6.98
C ALA A 89 -12.83 -4.62 -7.55
N GLU A 90 -13.70 -5.53 -8.01
CA GLU A 90 -15.07 -5.22 -8.44
C GLU A 90 -15.86 -4.55 -7.32
N LEU A 91 -15.73 -5.06 -6.09
CA LEU A 91 -16.36 -4.46 -4.92
C LEU A 91 -15.83 -3.05 -4.63
N ALA A 92 -14.52 -2.84 -4.70
CA ALA A 92 -13.92 -1.51 -4.49
C ALA A 92 -14.41 -0.49 -5.55
N ALA A 93 -14.54 -0.90 -6.80
CA ALA A 93 -15.12 -0.07 -7.86
C ALA A 93 -16.59 0.26 -7.58
N LYS A 94 -17.40 -0.74 -7.16
CA LYS A 94 -18.79 -0.55 -6.77
C LYS A 94 -18.94 0.40 -5.58
N LEU A 95 -18.05 0.32 -4.61
CA LEU A 95 -17.98 1.21 -3.44
C LEU A 95 -17.36 2.58 -3.76
N LYS A 96 -16.96 2.84 -5.02
CA LYS A 96 -16.43 4.13 -5.51
C LYS A 96 -15.13 4.57 -4.80
N PHE A 97 -14.24 3.64 -4.50
CA PHE A 97 -12.87 3.97 -4.09
C PHE A 97 -12.11 4.67 -5.21
N ASP A 98 -11.09 5.46 -4.85
CA ASP A 98 -10.25 6.17 -5.82
C ASP A 98 -9.11 5.29 -6.38
N GLY A 99 -8.81 4.19 -5.70
CA GLY A 99 -7.80 3.21 -6.12
C GLY A 99 -7.85 1.94 -5.27
N ILE A 100 -7.03 0.97 -5.67
CA ILE A 100 -6.86 -0.30 -4.97
C ILE A 100 -5.38 -0.47 -4.66
N ASP A 101 -5.09 -1.00 -3.47
CA ASP A 101 -3.75 -1.37 -3.07
C ASP A 101 -3.67 -2.86 -2.70
N ILE A 102 -2.61 -3.53 -3.12
CA ILE A 102 -2.38 -4.93 -2.79
C ILE A 102 -1.30 -5.01 -1.71
N ASN A 103 -1.64 -5.59 -0.56
CA ASN A 103 -0.70 -5.81 0.52
C ASN A 103 0.24 -6.99 0.17
N MET A 104 1.49 -6.67 -0.11
CA MET A 104 2.59 -7.63 -0.37
C MET A 104 3.73 -7.48 0.65
N GLY A 105 3.41 -6.95 1.85
CA GLY A 105 4.44 -6.66 2.85
C GLY A 105 4.09 -6.99 4.29
N CYS A 106 2.84 -7.40 4.60
CA CYS A 106 2.44 -7.77 5.95
C CYS A 106 3.23 -9.01 6.41
N PRO A 107 3.94 -8.94 7.57
CA PRO A 107 4.71 -10.05 8.10
C PRO A 107 3.92 -10.91 9.08
N ASP A 108 2.61 -10.68 9.22
CA ASP A 108 1.76 -11.44 10.12
C ASP A 108 1.68 -12.90 9.71
N LYS A 109 1.86 -13.82 10.68
CA LYS A 109 1.89 -15.26 10.42
C LYS A 109 0.57 -15.80 9.87
N SER A 110 -0.56 -15.20 10.25
CA SER A 110 -1.88 -15.63 9.78
C SER A 110 -2.07 -15.27 8.30
N VAL A 111 -1.56 -14.12 7.87
CA VAL A 111 -1.54 -13.67 6.47
C VAL A 111 -0.57 -14.50 5.64
N GLU A 112 0.64 -14.74 6.16
CA GLU A 112 1.67 -15.53 5.46
C GLU A 112 1.27 -17.00 5.26
N LYS A 113 0.57 -17.62 6.24
CA LYS A 113 0.04 -18.98 6.10
C LYS A 113 -0.96 -19.13 4.95
N GLN A 114 -1.62 -18.04 4.55
CA GLN A 114 -2.51 -17.98 3.39
C GLN A 114 -1.74 -17.74 2.07
N GLY A 115 -0.41 -17.65 2.10
CA GLY A 115 0.41 -17.33 0.93
C GLY A 115 0.32 -15.86 0.50
N ALA A 116 -0.23 -14.98 1.35
CA ALA A 116 -0.46 -13.56 1.10
C ALA A 116 0.56 -12.67 1.84
N GLY A 117 0.41 -11.35 1.71
CA GLY A 117 1.30 -10.39 2.36
C GLY A 117 2.75 -10.55 1.91
N ALA A 118 3.69 -10.55 2.86
CA ALA A 118 5.11 -10.68 2.55
C ALA A 118 5.50 -12.03 1.93
N ALA A 119 4.69 -13.09 2.08
CA ALA A 119 4.93 -14.38 1.45
C ALA A 119 4.96 -14.29 -0.09
N LEU A 120 4.27 -13.31 -0.69
CA LEU A 120 4.23 -13.08 -2.13
C LEU A 120 5.61 -12.71 -2.71
N ILE A 121 6.53 -12.17 -1.90
CA ILE A 121 7.90 -11.86 -2.34
C ILE A 121 8.62 -13.11 -2.85
N LYS A 122 8.31 -14.28 -2.29
CA LYS A 122 8.85 -15.58 -2.73
C LYS A 122 8.15 -16.16 -3.96
N HIS A 123 7.05 -15.54 -4.40
CA HIS A 123 6.19 -16.05 -5.48
C HIS A 123 5.82 -14.93 -6.47
N PRO A 124 6.80 -14.37 -7.22
CA PRO A 124 6.58 -13.22 -8.10
C PRO A 124 5.47 -13.44 -9.15
N GLU A 125 5.36 -14.65 -9.69
CA GLU A 125 4.32 -15.00 -10.68
C GLU A 125 2.91 -14.87 -10.08
N ARG A 126 2.73 -15.28 -8.80
CA ARG A 126 1.46 -15.10 -8.10
C ARG A 126 1.17 -13.63 -7.83
N ALA A 127 2.17 -12.87 -7.41
CA ALA A 127 2.04 -11.43 -7.21
C ALA A 127 1.58 -10.72 -8.50
N ARG A 128 2.19 -11.06 -9.64
CA ARG A 128 1.80 -10.56 -10.96
C ARG A 128 0.36 -10.93 -11.31
N ALA A 129 -0.01 -12.20 -11.08
CA ALA A 129 -1.38 -12.67 -11.32
C ALA A 129 -2.42 -11.88 -10.49
N LEU A 130 -2.11 -11.54 -9.23
CA LEU A 130 -2.96 -10.70 -8.39
C LEU A 130 -3.12 -9.28 -8.96
N ILE A 131 -2.05 -8.68 -9.46
CA ILE A 131 -2.11 -7.33 -10.06
C ILE A 131 -2.99 -7.35 -11.32
N ARG A 132 -2.81 -8.35 -12.19
CA ARG A 132 -3.65 -8.51 -13.38
C ARG A 132 -5.12 -8.69 -13.01
N ALA A 133 -5.41 -9.57 -12.05
CA ALA A 133 -6.77 -9.82 -11.59
C ALA A 133 -7.44 -8.56 -10.99
N ALA A 134 -6.69 -7.76 -10.23
CA ALA A 134 -7.20 -6.48 -9.72
C ALA A 134 -7.53 -5.50 -10.86
N LYS A 135 -6.69 -5.42 -11.89
CA LYS A 135 -6.94 -4.61 -13.09
C LYS A 135 -8.16 -5.07 -13.89
N GLU A 136 -8.36 -6.39 -13.99
CA GLU A 136 -9.54 -6.95 -14.65
C GLU A 136 -10.82 -6.62 -13.88
N GLY A 137 -10.80 -6.75 -12.55
CA GLY A 137 -11.96 -6.46 -11.70
C GLY A 137 -12.31 -4.97 -11.64
N ALA A 138 -11.32 -4.08 -11.78
CA ALA A 138 -11.50 -2.63 -11.69
C ALA A 138 -10.66 -1.88 -12.75
N PRO A 139 -10.98 -1.99 -14.04
CA PRO A 139 -10.14 -1.46 -15.13
C PRO A 139 -9.95 0.06 -15.11
N ASN A 140 -10.83 0.78 -14.42
CA ASN A 140 -10.77 2.24 -14.31
C ASN A 140 -10.10 2.75 -13.03
N LEU A 141 -9.73 1.87 -12.09
CA LEU A 141 -9.05 2.24 -10.86
C LEU A 141 -7.54 1.99 -10.96
N PRO A 142 -6.71 2.93 -10.50
CA PRO A 142 -5.27 2.70 -10.38
C PRO A 142 -4.98 1.64 -9.33
N ILE A 143 -4.07 0.70 -9.66
CA ILE A 143 -3.61 -0.34 -8.73
C ILE A 143 -2.26 0.08 -8.18
N SER A 144 -2.14 0.13 -6.86
CA SER A 144 -0.88 0.31 -6.13
C SER A 144 -0.52 -0.94 -5.33
N ILE A 145 0.72 -0.98 -4.85
CA ILE A 145 1.25 -2.11 -4.11
C ILE A 145 2.02 -1.59 -2.91
N LYS A 146 1.83 -2.22 -1.75
CA LYS A 146 2.66 -1.98 -0.58
C LYS A 146 3.47 -3.22 -0.26
N THR A 147 4.81 -3.12 -0.36
CA THR A 147 5.73 -4.24 -0.18
C THR A 147 6.92 -3.90 0.73
N ARG A 148 7.85 -4.83 0.87
CA ARG A 148 9.12 -4.72 1.58
C ARG A 148 10.30 -4.91 0.64
N ILE A 149 11.51 -4.62 1.14
CA ILE A 149 12.75 -4.78 0.36
C ILE A 149 13.14 -6.24 0.10
N GLY A 150 12.47 -7.19 0.73
CA GLY A 150 12.73 -8.62 0.57
C GLY A 150 12.09 -9.44 1.70
N PHE A 151 12.21 -10.77 1.63
CA PHE A 151 11.64 -11.68 2.63
C PHE A 151 12.63 -11.94 3.79
N ASN A 152 13.72 -12.68 3.55
CA ASN A 152 14.74 -12.96 4.55
C ASN A 152 15.96 -12.02 4.47
N LYS A 153 16.24 -11.50 3.28
CA LYS A 153 17.29 -10.57 2.92
C LYS A 153 16.77 -9.58 1.91
N PRO A 154 17.48 -8.46 1.61
CA PRO A 154 17.09 -7.59 0.50
C PRO A 154 17.09 -8.35 -0.83
N GLU A 155 16.02 -8.19 -1.60
CA GLU A 155 15.75 -8.91 -2.85
C GLU A 155 15.15 -7.98 -3.92
N LEU A 156 15.33 -6.65 -3.79
CA LEU A 156 14.73 -5.66 -4.70
C LEU A 156 15.12 -5.88 -6.16
N GLU A 157 16.37 -6.31 -6.42
CA GLU A 157 16.90 -6.52 -7.77
C GLU A 157 16.10 -7.55 -8.58
N THR A 158 15.53 -8.54 -7.91
CA THR A 158 14.73 -9.59 -8.54
C THR A 158 13.23 -9.39 -8.33
N TRP A 159 12.85 -8.84 -7.19
CA TRP A 159 11.45 -8.67 -6.81
C TRP A 159 10.76 -7.49 -7.49
N LEU A 160 11.37 -6.30 -7.42
CA LEU A 160 10.72 -5.08 -7.91
C LEU A 160 10.51 -5.09 -9.44
N PRO A 161 11.47 -5.53 -10.28
CA PRO A 161 11.24 -5.63 -11.72
C PRO A 161 10.02 -6.50 -12.08
N GLU A 162 9.79 -7.61 -11.35
CA GLU A 162 8.63 -8.47 -11.60
C GLU A 162 7.31 -7.71 -11.34
N ILE A 163 7.24 -6.92 -10.28
CA ILE A 163 6.09 -6.08 -9.97
C ILE A 163 5.89 -4.99 -11.05
N LEU A 164 6.97 -4.36 -11.48
CA LEU A 164 6.92 -3.27 -12.46
C LEU A 164 6.45 -3.72 -13.85
N LYS A 165 6.67 -4.99 -14.24
CA LYS A 165 6.13 -5.59 -15.47
C LYS A 165 4.60 -5.42 -15.60
N GLU A 166 3.90 -5.44 -14.49
CA GLU A 166 2.45 -5.28 -14.46
C GLU A 166 2.00 -3.80 -14.39
N LYS A 167 2.92 -2.84 -14.52
CA LYS A 167 2.66 -1.39 -14.61
C LYS A 167 1.70 -0.91 -13.51
N PRO A 168 2.03 -1.08 -12.21
CA PRO A 168 1.24 -0.49 -11.14
C PRO A 168 1.30 1.03 -11.19
N ALA A 169 0.32 1.72 -10.61
CA ALA A 169 0.32 3.18 -10.52
C ALA A 169 1.34 3.69 -9.50
N ALA A 170 1.50 2.97 -8.38
CA ALA A 170 2.47 3.27 -7.34
C ALA A 170 2.95 1.99 -6.64
N VAL A 171 4.18 2.02 -6.12
CA VAL A 171 4.74 0.97 -5.25
C VAL A 171 5.31 1.63 -4.00
N THR A 172 4.77 1.26 -2.84
CA THR A 172 5.30 1.70 -1.55
C THR A 172 6.28 0.66 -1.01
N ILE A 173 7.51 1.08 -0.77
CA ILE A 173 8.60 0.25 -0.27
C ILE A 173 8.78 0.49 1.23
N HIS A 174 8.40 -0.48 2.07
CA HIS A 174 8.84 -0.48 3.47
C HIS A 174 10.31 -0.90 3.51
N ALA A 175 11.16 0.01 3.96
CA ALA A 175 12.63 -0.09 3.92
C ALA A 175 13.20 -1.11 4.93
N ARG A 176 12.61 -2.28 5.00
CA ARG A 176 13.00 -3.45 5.81
C ARG A 176 12.57 -4.74 5.13
N THR A 177 13.29 -5.81 5.40
CA THR A 177 12.84 -7.16 5.02
C THR A 177 11.67 -7.63 5.91
N ARG A 178 11.01 -8.69 5.48
CA ARG A 178 10.01 -9.37 6.32
C ARG A 178 10.62 -9.91 7.62
N LYS A 179 11.82 -10.51 7.56
CA LYS A 179 12.52 -11.08 8.71
C LYS A 179 12.85 -10.03 9.77
N GLU A 180 13.24 -8.85 9.35
CA GLU A 180 13.56 -7.73 10.25
C GLU A 180 12.34 -7.12 10.93
N MET A 181 11.17 -7.25 10.33
CA MET A 181 9.91 -6.66 10.84
C MET A 181 10.02 -5.15 11.12
N SER A 182 10.20 -4.75 12.39
CA SER A 182 10.45 -3.37 12.84
C SER A 182 11.59 -3.32 13.87
N LYS A 183 12.47 -4.35 13.91
CA LYS A 183 13.49 -4.52 14.93
C LYS A 183 14.82 -3.82 14.63
N VAL A 184 15.01 -3.39 13.39
CA VAL A 184 16.21 -2.67 12.93
C VAL A 184 15.79 -1.30 12.37
N PRO A 185 16.70 -0.33 12.22
CA PRO A 185 16.40 0.92 11.51
C PRO A 185 15.95 0.69 10.07
N ALA A 186 15.11 1.58 9.53
CA ALA A 186 14.72 1.54 8.13
C ALA A 186 15.91 1.87 7.21
N GLN A 187 16.14 1.05 6.22
CA GLN A 187 17.29 1.09 5.30
C GLN A 187 16.92 1.89 4.03
N TRP A 188 16.99 3.21 4.13
CA TRP A 188 16.50 4.13 3.09
C TRP A 188 17.30 4.08 1.79
N GLU A 189 18.52 3.57 1.80
CA GLU A 189 19.32 3.27 0.62
C GLU A 189 18.59 2.33 -0.36
N PHE A 190 17.77 1.41 0.15
CA PHE A 190 16.94 0.54 -0.69
C PHE A 190 15.74 1.27 -1.30
N VAL A 191 15.26 2.37 -0.70
CA VAL A 191 14.24 3.21 -1.35
C VAL A 191 14.86 3.94 -2.54
N LYS A 192 16.07 4.49 -2.37
CA LYS A 192 16.84 5.09 -3.49
C LYS A 192 17.07 4.04 -4.59
N ARG A 193 17.52 2.83 -4.22
CA ARG A 193 17.73 1.76 -5.19
C ARG A 193 16.45 1.37 -5.91
N ALA A 194 15.29 1.37 -5.23
CA ALA A 194 13.99 1.12 -5.87
C ALA A 194 13.64 2.18 -6.94
N VAL A 195 14.00 3.44 -6.72
CA VAL A 195 13.85 4.50 -7.73
C VAL A 195 14.75 4.23 -8.95
N GLU A 196 15.99 3.83 -8.72
CA GLU A 196 16.94 3.48 -9.80
C GLU A 196 16.40 2.30 -10.62
N ILE A 197 15.97 1.20 -9.96
CA ILE A 197 15.37 0.02 -10.62
C ILE A 197 14.13 0.43 -11.43
N ARG A 198 13.25 1.29 -10.90
CA ARG A 198 12.10 1.81 -11.62
C ARG A 198 12.54 2.52 -12.92
N ASN A 199 13.58 3.35 -12.84
CA ASN A 199 14.11 4.10 -14.00
C ASN A 199 14.76 3.16 -15.03
N GLU A 200 15.59 2.20 -14.58
CA GLU A 200 16.21 1.17 -15.42
C GLU A 200 15.17 0.35 -16.19
N ASN A 201 14.03 0.06 -15.56
CA ASN A 201 12.89 -0.63 -16.17
C ASN A 201 11.95 0.29 -16.97
N GLN A 202 12.27 1.59 -17.12
CA GLN A 202 11.46 2.58 -17.83
C GLN A 202 9.99 2.59 -17.37
N SER A 203 9.76 2.32 -16.08
CA SER A 203 8.43 2.24 -15.51
C SER A 203 7.93 3.61 -15.08
N SER A 204 6.65 3.90 -15.34
CA SER A 204 5.96 5.10 -14.87
C SER A 204 5.38 4.98 -13.46
N ALA A 205 5.60 3.86 -12.77
CA ALA A 205 5.14 3.66 -11.41
C ALA A 205 5.77 4.67 -10.44
N LEU A 206 4.98 5.25 -9.55
CA LEU A 206 5.51 6.10 -8.48
C LEU A 206 6.14 5.20 -7.40
N ILE A 207 7.28 5.64 -6.85
CA ILE A 207 7.92 4.97 -5.72
C ILE A 207 7.69 5.81 -4.47
N LEU A 208 7.05 5.22 -3.45
CA LEU A 208 6.90 5.82 -2.14
C LEU A 208 7.79 5.10 -1.12
N GLY A 209 8.54 5.86 -0.33
CA GLY A 209 9.33 5.32 0.79
C GLY A 209 8.49 5.20 2.06
N ASN A 210 8.76 4.17 2.87
CA ASN A 210 8.11 3.96 4.16
C ASN A 210 9.09 3.38 5.19
N GLY A 211 9.05 3.89 6.41
CA GLY A 211 9.84 3.39 7.56
C GLY A 211 10.46 4.51 8.40
N ASP A 212 10.15 4.53 9.69
CA ASP A 212 10.73 5.36 10.77
C ASP A 212 10.65 6.90 10.59
N VAL A 213 9.88 7.41 9.67
CA VAL A 213 9.69 8.85 9.47
C VAL A 213 8.84 9.43 10.60
N LYS A 214 9.32 10.51 11.23
CA LYS A 214 8.75 11.09 12.45
C LYS A 214 7.87 12.31 12.20
N ASN A 215 8.16 13.09 11.15
CA ASN A 215 7.47 14.34 10.81
C ASN A 215 7.60 14.66 9.31
N LEU A 216 6.91 15.73 8.85
CA LEU A 216 6.93 16.12 7.44
C LEU A 216 8.28 16.66 6.97
N ASP A 217 9.07 17.30 7.82
CA ASP A 217 10.38 17.81 7.42
C ASP A 217 11.36 16.66 7.16
N GLU A 218 11.34 15.64 8.03
CA GLU A 218 12.08 14.41 7.77
C GLU A 218 11.58 13.69 6.51
N ALA A 219 10.26 13.69 6.28
CA ALA A 219 9.68 13.12 5.06
C ALA A 219 10.16 13.83 3.80
N LYS A 220 10.18 15.17 3.79
CA LYS A 220 10.69 15.97 2.66
C LYS A 220 12.17 15.66 2.40
N ARG A 221 13.00 15.70 3.45
CA ARG A 221 14.42 15.38 3.35
C ARG A 221 14.64 13.96 2.81
N LYS A 222 13.88 12.96 3.28
CA LYS A 222 13.99 11.58 2.77
C LYS A 222 13.58 11.46 1.30
N ALA A 223 12.57 12.20 0.86
CA ALA A 223 12.19 12.25 -0.54
C ALA A 223 13.31 12.86 -1.41
N GLU A 224 13.93 13.94 -0.96
CA GLU A 224 15.07 14.59 -1.64
C GLU A 224 16.29 13.66 -1.71
N GLU A 225 16.69 13.04 -0.58
CA GLU A 225 17.84 12.14 -0.48
C GLU A 225 17.71 10.90 -1.39
N THR A 226 16.50 10.39 -1.55
CA THR A 226 16.25 9.14 -2.30
C THR A 226 15.74 9.36 -3.71
N GLY A 227 15.20 10.53 -4.01
CA GLY A 227 14.53 10.83 -5.29
C GLY A 227 13.17 10.12 -5.43
N CYS A 228 12.59 9.59 -4.35
CA CYS A 228 11.29 8.94 -4.42
C CYS A 228 10.16 9.97 -4.56
N ASP A 229 9.04 9.52 -5.14
CA ASP A 229 7.91 10.39 -5.49
C ASP A 229 7.06 10.79 -4.27
N GLY A 230 7.25 10.11 -3.13
CA GLY A 230 6.51 10.42 -1.91
C GLY A 230 6.89 9.53 -0.73
N ILE A 231 6.31 9.86 0.42
CA ILE A 231 6.58 9.20 1.69
C ILE A 231 5.27 8.73 2.31
N MET A 232 5.23 7.45 2.67
CA MET A 232 4.14 6.90 3.46
C MET A 232 4.52 6.87 4.93
N ILE A 233 3.75 7.54 5.79
CA ILE A 233 4.02 7.68 7.22
C ILE A 233 3.05 6.79 8.00
N GLY A 234 3.57 5.99 8.93
CA GLY A 234 2.78 5.10 9.79
C GLY A 234 2.72 5.61 11.23
N ARG A 235 3.40 4.91 12.14
CA ARG A 235 3.31 5.07 13.60
C ARG A 235 3.51 6.49 14.15
N ALA A 236 4.17 7.38 13.43
CA ALA A 236 4.36 8.76 13.86
C ALA A 236 3.03 9.51 14.06
N ILE A 237 1.98 9.14 13.31
CA ILE A 237 0.64 9.74 13.43
C ILE A 237 0.02 9.51 14.82
N LEU A 238 0.39 8.43 15.53
CA LEU A 238 -0.10 8.13 16.87
C LEU A 238 0.48 9.08 17.93
N LYS A 239 1.67 9.62 17.67
CA LYS A 239 2.32 10.61 18.54
C LYS A 239 1.90 12.04 18.23
N ASN A 240 1.55 12.30 16.98
CA ASN A 240 1.11 13.61 16.52
C ASN A 240 -0.05 13.48 15.52
N PRO A 241 -1.31 13.54 15.96
CA PRO A 241 -2.47 13.49 15.07
C PRO A 241 -2.58 14.67 14.09
N LEU A 242 -1.80 15.73 14.30
CA LEU A 242 -1.71 16.91 13.41
C LEU A 242 -0.51 16.81 12.44
N LEU A 243 0.11 15.65 12.33
CA LEU A 243 1.34 15.42 11.55
C LEU A 243 1.26 15.93 10.11
N PHE A 244 0.09 15.80 9.46
CA PHE A 244 -0.12 16.23 8.07
C PHE A 244 -0.72 17.65 7.95
N LEU A 245 -0.85 18.37 9.05
CA LEU A 245 -1.28 19.77 9.01
C LEU A 245 -0.18 20.59 8.28
N LYS A 246 -0.56 21.23 7.18
CA LYS A 246 0.31 22.09 6.36
C LYS A 246 0.20 23.53 6.83
#